data_1d619a89574b554947edcc92d3011932
#
_entry.id   1d619a89574b554947edcc92d3011932
#
_cell.length_a   1.000
_cell.length_b   1.000
_cell.length_c   1.000
_cell.angle_alpha   90.00
_cell.angle_beta   90.00
_cell.angle_gamma   90.00
#
_symmetry.space_group_name_H-M   'P 1'
#
loop_
_entity.id
_entity.type
_entity.pdbx_description
1 polymer ?
#
loop_
_entity_poly.entity_id
_entity_poly.type
_entity_poly.pdbx_seq_one_letter_code
_entity_poly.pdbx_strand_id
1 'polypeptide(L)'
;MQEEWRPVVGYEGYYEVSSLGRVRGVDRKDARGAFRPGIIRKTRIDKRTGYEYVYLRKDGAEKNCTVHRLVAQAFIPIPDGEVEVNHINENRTDNRAENLEWVTRAQNSNHGHHNERLKRSTTNSHGKAVVMIDRETGKLLQEFITCSEAARRTGIRKGSISKCCLGFQKTAGGFVWKYKE
;
A
#
# COMPACT_ATOMS: atom_id res chain seq x y z
N MET A 1 5.69 -15.25 23.24
CA MET A 1 6.58 -14.21 23.84
C MET A 1 5.85 -13.51 24.98
N GLN A 2 6.56 -13.16 26.06
CA GLN A 2 6.02 -12.32 27.11
C GLN A 2 5.91 -10.89 26.59
N GLU A 3 4.83 -10.19 26.89
CA GLU A 3 4.64 -8.81 26.44
C GLU A 3 5.56 -7.86 27.20
N GLU A 4 6.35 -7.08 26.47
CA GLU A 4 7.21 -6.02 27.00
C GLU A 4 6.58 -4.65 26.74
N TRP A 5 6.81 -3.70 27.67
CA TRP A 5 6.37 -2.32 27.56
C TRP A 5 7.57 -1.38 27.56
N ARG A 6 7.60 -0.43 26.62
CA ARG A 6 8.64 0.59 26.51
C ARG A 6 8.04 1.98 26.36
N PRO A 7 8.71 3.03 26.85
CA PRO A 7 8.27 4.40 26.64
C PRO A 7 8.08 4.71 25.16
N VAL A 8 7.01 5.46 24.82
CA VAL A 8 6.85 6.00 23.48
C VAL A 8 7.84 7.14 23.28
N VAL A 9 8.66 7.05 22.25
CA VAL A 9 9.69 8.05 21.91
C VAL A 9 9.05 9.44 21.75
N GLY A 10 9.54 10.41 22.48
CA GLY A 10 9.03 11.78 22.57
C GLY A 10 7.82 11.96 23.51
N TYR A 11 7.34 10.88 24.14
CA TYR A 11 6.23 10.87 25.10
C TYR A 11 6.60 10.12 26.39
N GLU A 12 7.86 10.11 26.75
CA GLU A 12 8.38 9.49 27.96
C GLU A 12 7.65 10.02 29.20
N GLY A 13 7.25 9.14 30.11
CA GLY A 13 6.45 9.50 31.28
C GLY A 13 4.96 9.77 31.01
N TYR A 14 4.51 9.79 29.76
CA TYR A 14 3.12 9.96 29.37
C TYR A 14 2.50 8.68 28.83
N TYR A 15 3.23 7.97 27.94
CA TYR A 15 2.73 6.77 27.26
C TYR A 15 3.80 5.73 27.10
N GLU A 16 3.35 4.47 27.09
CA GLU A 16 4.14 3.30 26.73
C GLU A 16 3.48 2.53 25.60
N VAL A 17 4.28 1.85 24.82
CA VAL A 17 3.86 0.93 23.76
C VAL A 17 4.40 -0.46 24.06
N SER A 18 3.61 -1.50 23.78
CA SER A 18 4.01 -2.87 23.99
C SER A 18 4.58 -3.51 22.72
N SER A 19 5.36 -4.58 22.94
CA SER A 19 5.87 -5.45 21.86
C SER A 19 4.74 -6.11 21.04
N LEU A 20 3.51 -6.13 21.57
CA LEU A 20 2.32 -6.67 20.90
C LEU A 20 1.46 -5.60 20.21
N GLY A 21 1.90 -4.32 20.16
CA GLY A 21 1.15 -3.25 19.49
C GLY A 21 0.09 -2.57 20.33
N ARG A 22 0.03 -2.81 21.64
CA ARG A 22 -0.86 -2.08 22.56
C ARG A 22 -0.22 -0.79 23.03
N VAL A 23 -1.02 0.26 23.26
CA VAL A 23 -0.55 1.55 23.80
C VAL A 23 -1.29 1.84 25.09
N ARG A 24 -0.57 2.31 26.12
CA ARG A 24 -1.15 2.71 27.39
C ARG A 24 -0.61 4.06 27.88
N GLY A 25 -1.40 4.74 28.68
CA GLY A 25 -0.92 5.84 29.49
C GLY A 25 -0.02 5.35 30.62
N VAL A 26 0.78 6.23 31.17
CA VAL A 26 1.57 5.97 32.40
C VAL A 26 0.87 6.67 33.56
N ASP A 27 0.84 6.04 34.75
CA ASP A 27 0.39 6.65 36.00
C ASP A 27 1.17 7.93 36.24
N ARG A 28 0.47 9.05 36.34
CA ARG A 28 1.10 10.36 36.57
C ARG A 28 0.16 11.34 37.23
N LYS A 29 0.71 12.37 37.85
CA LYS A 29 -0.03 13.58 38.23
C LYS A 29 0.01 14.58 37.06
N ASP A 30 -1.12 15.20 36.77
CA ASP A 30 -1.16 16.31 35.80
C ASP A 30 -0.66 17.63 36.44
N ALA A 31 -0.59 18.70 35.64
CA ALA A 31 -0.12 20.01 36.10
C ALA A 31 -0.95 20.60 37.25
N ARG A 32 -2.17 20.11 37.48
CA ARG A 32 -3.06 20.52 38.58
C ARG A 32 -2.97 19.58 39.77
N GLY A 33 -2.03 18.59 39.74
CA GLY A 33 -1.84 17.59 40.79
C GLY A 33 -2.86 16.43 40.73
N ALA A 34 -3.80 16.41 39.82
CA ALA A 34 -4.79 15.33 39.69
C ALA A 34 -4.12 14.05 39.14
N PHE A 35 -4.43 12.91 39.78
CA PHE A 35 -3.94 11.61 39.36
C PHE A 35 -4.58 11.18 38.04
N ARG A 36 -3.74 10.74 37.09
CA ARG A 36 -4.12 10.20 35.80
C ARG A 36 -3.67 8.75 35.71
N PRO A 37 -4.57 7.78 35.79
CA PRO A 37 -4.20 6.37 35.73
C PRO A 37 -3.72 5.99 34.31
N GLY A 38 -2.76 5.09 34.29
CA GLY A 38 -2.24 4.50 33.07
C GLY A 38 -3.18 3.44 32.51
N ILE A 39 -4.05 3.81 31.59
CA ILE A 39 -5.01 2.92 30.95
C ILE A 39 -4.62 2.61 29.51
N ILE A 40 -5.01 1.41 29.05
CA ILE A 40 -4.89 1.04 27.64
C ILE A 40 -5.69 2.03 26.79
N ARG A 41 -5.04 2.55 25.77
CA ARG A 41 -5.65 3.50 24.83
C ARG A 41 -6.41 2.75 23.74
N LYS A 42 -7.59 3.23 23.41
CA LYS A 42 -8.35 2.71 22.27
C LYS A 42 -7.70 3.17 20.98
N THR A 43 -7.36 2.22 20.12
CA THR A 43 -6.87 2.46 18.77
C THR A 43 -8.01 2.51 17.76
N ARG A 44 -7.74 3.03 16.57
CA ARG A 44 -8.68 3.11 15.45
C ARG A 44 -7.97 2.76 14.16
N ILE A 45 -8.71 2.25 13.18
CA ILE A 45 -8.18 1.95 11.84
C ILE A 45 -8.53 3.12 10.91
N ASP A 46 -7.53 3.66 10.24
CA ASP A 46 -7.73 4.63 9.17
C ASP A 46 -8.26 3.90 7.92
N LYS A 47 -9.49 4.23 7.53
CA LYS A 47 -10.18 3.57 6.40
C LYS A 47 -9.47 3.73 5.05
N ARG A 48 -8.70 4.81 4.86
CA ARG A 48 -7.99 5.09 3.62
C ARG A 48 -6.68 4.32 3.52
N THR A 49 -5.94 4.24 4.64
CA THR A 49 -4.60 3.63 4.66
C THR A 49 -4.61 2.20 5.19
N GLY A 50 -5.63 1.82 5.97
CA GLY A 50 -5.72 0.53 6.66
C GLY A 50 -4.82 0.42 7.89
N TYR A 51 -4.07 1.46 8.25
CA TYR A 51 -3.20 1.45 9.42
C TYR A 51 -3.97 1.76 10.70
N GLU A 52 -3.55 1.10 11.78
CA GLU A 52 -4.03 1.37 13.12
C GLU A 52 -3.31 2.58 13.71
N TYR A 53 -4.07 3.47 14.37
CA TYR A 53 -3.53 4.69 14.97
C TYR A 53 -4.16 4.99 16.33
N VAL A 54 -3.48 5.83 17.12
CA VAL A 54 -3.89 6.31 18.42
C VAL A 54 -3.66 7.82 18.54
N TYR A 55 -4.54 8.50 19.29
CA TYR A 55 -4.31 9.90 19.65
C TYR A 55 -3.50 9.99 20.94
N LEU A 56 -2.37 10.64 20.89
CA LEU A 56 -1.51 10.93 22.03
C LEU A 56 -1.52 12.43 22.33
N ARG A 57 -1.67 12.78 23.59
CA ARG A 57 -1.69 14.16 24.05
C ARG A 57 -0.53 14.42 25.00
N LYS A 58 0.25 15.49 24.71
CA LYS A 58 1.32 15.98 25.55
C LYS A 58 1.33 17.50 25.48
N ASP A 59 1.51 18.19 26.61
CA ASP A 59 1.65 19.65 26.73
C ASP A 59 0.53 20.44 26.00
N GLY A 60 -0.71 19.95 26.13
CA GLY A 60 -1.88 20.56 25.47
C GLY A 60 -2.10 20.21 24.01
N ALA A 61 -1.10 19.67 23.33
CA ALA A 61 -1.19 19.25 21.93
C ALA A 61 -1.63 17.79 21.80
N GLU A 62 -2.45 17.50 20.82
CA GLU A 62 -2.87 16.13 20.46
C GLU A 62 -2.30 15.76 19.08
N LYS A 63 -1.73 14.58 18.96
CA LYS A 63 -1.17 14.08 17.70
C LYS A 63 -1.71 12.69 17.39
N ASN A 64 -2.05 12.46 16.13
CA ASN A 64 -2.35 11.16 15.59
C ASN A 64 -1.04 10.41 15.31
N CYS A 65 -0.85 9.25 15.94
CA CYS A 65 0.33 8.43 15.83
C CYS A 65 -0.05 7.03 15.36
N THR A 66 0.60 6.52 14.31
CA THR A 66 0.36 5.15 13.84
C THR A 66 1.05 4.14 14.75
N VAL A 67 0.34 3.10 15.15
CA VAL A 67 0.80 2.13 16.15
C VAL A 67 2.08 1.42 15.71
N HIS A 68 2.14 0.94 14.45
CA HIS A 68 3.34 0.27 13.93
C HIS A 68 4.61 1.12 14.05
N ARG A 69 4.51 2.46 13.85
CA ARG A 69 5.67 3.36 14.01
C ARG A 69 6.08 3.51 15.46
N LEU A 70 5.13 3.58 16.38
CA LEU A 70 5.43 3.63 17.82
C LEU A 70 6.15 2.36 18.27
N VAL A 71 5.67 1.19 17.82
CA VAL A 71 6.31 -0.10 18.12
C VAL A 71 7.71 -0.17 17.50
N ALA A 72 7.84 0.12 16.22
CA ALA A 72 9.13 0.05 15.54
C ALA A 72 10.18 0.98 16.19
N GLN A 73 9.79 2.20 16.53
CA GLN A 73 10.69 3.16 17.23
C GLN A 73 11.12 2.69 18.62
N ALA A 74 10.26 1.96 19.33
CA ALA A 74 10.55 1.52 20.69
C ALA A 74 11.35 0.20 20.73
N PHE A 75 11.14 -0.70 19.75
CA PHE A 75 11.64 -2.08 19.85
C PHE A 75 12.67 -2.46 18.79
N ILE A 76 12.75 -1.74 17.67
CA ILE A 76 13.61 -2.11 16.55
C ILE A 76 14.67 -1.01 16.34
N PRO A 77 15.96 -1.34 16.36
CA PRO A 77 17.01 -0.37 16.07
C PRO A 77 16.77 0.31 14.72
N ILE A 78 16.82 1.64 14.70
CA ILE A 78 16.60 2.42 13.48
C ILE A 78 17.94 2.43 12.71
N PRO A 79 17.98 1.92 11.46
CA PRO A 79 19.17 2.01 10.63
C PRO A 79 19.39 3.46 10.15
N ASP A 80 20.63 3.74 9.72
CA ASP A 80 20.96 5.03 9.12
C ASP A 80 20.20 5.26 7.79
N GLY A 81 19.77 6.51 7.57
CA GLY A 81 19.13 6.95 6.34
C GLY A 81 17.61 7.12 6.43
N GLU A 82 16.98 7.40 5.29
CA GLU A 82 15.52 7.49 5.18
C GLU A 82 14.89 6.11 5.16
N VAL A 83 14.09 5.80 6.17
CA VAL A 83 13.47 4.49 6.34
C VAL A 83 11.96 4.59 6.60
N GLU A 84 11.26 3.56 6.18
CA GLU A 84 9.84 3.34 6.39
C GLU A 84 9.64 2.08 7.23
N VAL A 85 8.52 1.98 7.94
CA VAL A 85 8.15 0.73 8.64
C VAL A 85 7.30 -0.12 7.73
N ASN A 86 7.72 -1.37 7.53
CA ASN A 86 7.02 -2.38 6.77
C ASN A 86 6.44 -3.45 7.68
N HIS A 87 5.29 -4.04 7.29
CA HIS A 87 4.72 -5.23 7.90
C HIS A 87 5.17 -6.47 7.11
N ILE A 88 5.94 -7.35 7.73
CA ILE A 88 6.54 -8.52 7.09
C ILE A 88 5.45 -9.42 6.45
N ASN A 89 4.33 -9.61 7.14
CA ASN A 89 3.20 -10.42 6.67
C ASN A 89 2.16 -9.65 5.84
N GLU A 90 2.45 -8.40 5.44
CA GLU A 90 1.54 -7.49 4.71
C GLU A 90 0.23 -7.13 5.46
N ASN A 91 0.02 -7.58 6.70
CA ASN A 91 -1.15 -7.24 7.50
C ASN A 91 -0.93 -5.95 8.29
N ARG A 92 -1.52 -4.85 7.86
CA ARG A 92 -1.36 -3.50 8.43
C ARG A 92 -1.92 -3.32 9.84
N THR A 93 -2.63 -4.30 10.36
CA THR A 93 -3.18 -4.31 11.72
C THR A 93 -2.41 -5.23 12.68
N ASP A 94 -1.46 -6.01 12.17
CA ASP A 94 -0.57 -6.83 12.99
C ASP A 94 0.69 -6.05 13.37
N ASN A 95 0.56 -5.24 14.43
CA ASN A 95 1.59 -4.32 14.88
C ASN A 95 2.57 -4.92 15.90
N ARG A 96 2.69 -6.26 15.98
CA ARG A 96 3.69 -6.91 16.84
C ARG A 96 5.10 -6.58 16.37
N ALA A 97 6.03 -6.34 17.31
CA ALA A 97 7.41 -5.96 16.98
C ALA A 97 8.10 -6.96 16.07
N GLU A 98 7.84 -8.27 16.25
CA GLU A 98 8.39 -9.36 15.41
C GLU A 98 7.90 -9.34 13.95
N ASN A 99 6.78 -8.66 13.68
CA ASN A 99 6.20 -8.52 12.34
C ASN A 99 6.56 -7.19 11.65
N LEU A 100 7.38 -6.36 12.28
CA LEU A 100 7.76 -5.05 11.78
C LEU A 100 9.25 -5.01 11.45
N GLU A 101 9.60 -4.27 10.42
CA GLU A 101 10.99 -4.02 10.03
C GLU A 101 11.15 -2.61 9.48
N TRP A 102 12.36 -2.06 9.61
CA TRP A 102 12.75 -0.83 8.93
C TRP A 102 13.28 -1.16 7.55
N VAL A 103 12.73 -0.52 6.53
CA VAL A 103 13.12 -0.72 5.14
C VAL A 103 13.29 0.62 4.44
N THR A 104 14.11 0.67 3.41
CA THR A 104 14.15 1.82 2.51
C THR A 104 12.87 1.89 1.68
N ARG A 105 12.57 3.08 1.16
CA ARG A 105 11.41 3.27 0.27
C ARG A 105 11.45 2.34 -0.95
N ALA A 106 12.64 2.10 -1.51
CA ALA A 106 12.81 1.19 -2.63
C ALA A 106 12.49 -0.27 -2.26
N GLN A 107 12.96 -0.73 -1.09
CA GLN A 107 12.65 -2.05 -0.56
C GLN A 107 11.15 -2.19 -0.27
N ASN A 108 10.53 -1.20 0.38
CA ASN A 108 9.11 -1.21 0.68
C ASN A 108 8.24 -1.27 -0.60
N SER A 109 8.62 -0.52 -1.63
CA SER A 109 7.92 -0.56 -2.93
C SER A 109 8.03 -1.91 -3.65
N ASN A 110 9.08 -2.68 -3.38
CA ASN A 110 9.31 -3.99 -3.98
C ASN A 110 8.87 -5.17 -3.10
N HIS A 111 8.45 -4.88 -1.86
CA HIS A 111 8.05 -5.91 -0.90
C HIS A 111 6.72 -6.56 -1.29
N GLY A 112 6.64 -7.89 -1.09
CA GLY A 112 5.43 -8.69 -1.26
C GLY A 112 4.85 -8.66 -2.68
N HIS A 113 3.53 -8.76 -2.77
CA HIS A 113 2.80 -8.79 -4.04
C HIS A 113 2.44 -7.41 -4.61
N HIS A 114 3.06 -6.31 -4.11
CA HIS A 114 2.72 -4.96 -4.56
C HIS A 114 2.92 -4.78 -6.08
N ASN A 115 4.07 -5.21 -6.60
CA ASN A 115 4.38 -5.13 -8.02
C ASN A 115 3.50 -6.05 -8.89
N GLU A 116 3.09 -7.21 -8.39
CA GLU A 116 2.14 -8.10 -9.06
C GLU A 116 0.73 -7.51 -9.07
N ARG A 117 0.29 -6.92 -7.95
CA ARG A 117 -0.99 -6.19 -7.87
C ARG A 117 -1.02 -4.99 -8.82
N LEU A 118 0.07 -4.21 -8.92
CA LEU A 118 0.18 -3.11 -9.87
C LEU A 118 0.14 -3.61 -11.31
N LYS A 119 0.85 -4.69 -11.65
CA LYS A 119 0.80 -5.29 -13.00
C LYS A 119 -0.63 -5.73 -13.35
N ARG A 120 -1.31 -6.45 -12.44
CA ARG A 120 -2.71 -6.87 -12.62
C ARG A 120 -3.67 -5.69 -12.73
N SER A 121 -3.52 -4.67 -11.88
CA SER A 121 -4.37 -3.46 -11.91
C SER A 121 -4.16 -2.68 -13.20
N THR A 122 -2.92 -2.54 -13.67
CA THR A 122 -2.61 -1.85 -14.93
C THR A 122 -3.14 -2.62 -16.13
N THR A 123 -3.12 -3.96 -16.08
CA THR A 123 -3.68 -4.81 -17.13
C THR A 123 -5.21 -4.74 -17.16
N ASN A 124 -5.86 -4.70 -15.98
CA ASN A 124 -7.32 -4.66 -15.88
C ASN A 124 -7.92 -3.26 -16.06
N SER A 125 -7.17 -2.18 -15.77
CA SER A 125 -7.70 -0.81 -15.82
C SER A 125 -7.51 -0.10 -17.16
N HIS A 126 -6.66 -0.60 -18.07
CA HIS A 126 -6.24 0.14 -19.26
C HIS A 126 -6.35 -0.60 -20.60
N GLY A 127 -7.08 -1.69 -20.70
CA GLY A 127 -7.28 -2.26 -22.03
C GLY A 127 -8.09 -3.53 -22.10
N LYS A 128 -9.13 -3.48 -22.90
CA LYS A 128 -9.79 -4.68 -23.40
C LYS A 128 -8.83 -5.44 -24.30
N ALA A 129 -8.86 -6.77 -24.22
CA ALA A 129 -8.14 -7.63 -25.15
C ALA A 129 -8.60 -7.33 -26.59
N VAL A 130 -7.67 -7.42 -27.52
CA VAL A 130 -7.97 -7.15 -28.93
C VAL A 130 -7.51 -8.31 -29.81
N VAL A 131 -8.22 -8.51 -30.87
CA VAL A 131 -7.95 -9.54 -31.88
C VAL A 131 -7.60 -8.91 -33.20
N MET A 132 -6.56 -9.45 -33.85
CA MET A 132 -6.14 -9.11 -35.22
C MET A 132 -6.74 -10.12 -36.17
N ILE A 133 -7.44 -9.64 -37.16
CA ILE A 133 -8.21 -10.45 -38.13
C ILE A 133 -7.71 -10.10 -39.54
N ASP A 134 -7.49 -11.12 -40.33
CA ASP A 134 -7.18 -10.96 -41.74
C ASP A 134 -8.37 -10.32 -42.47
N ARG A 135 -8.11 -9.29 -43.27
CA ARG A 135 -9.11 -8.50 -43.93
C ARG A 135 -9.88 -9.26 -45.01
N GLU A 136 -9.18 -10.15 -45.73
CA GLU A 136 -9.74 -10.83 -46.90
C GLU A 136 -10.45 -12.10 -46.50
N THR A 137 -9.86 -12.89 -45.62
CA THR A 137 -10.37 -14.20 -45.21
C THR A 137 -11.26 -14.15 -43.97
N GLY A 138 -11.22 -13.04 -43.20
CA GLY A 138 -11.92 -12.93 -41.91
C GLY A 138 -11.35 -13.83 -40.84
N LYS A 139 -10.19 -14.47 -41.07
CA LYS A 139 -9.58 -15.41 -40.12
C LYS A 139 -8.87 -14.67 -38.99
N LEU A 140 -9.07 -15.15 -37.75
CA LEU A 140 -8.31 -14.70 -36.59
C LEU A 140 -6.82 -15.03 -36.76
N LEU A 141 -5.96 -14.01 -36.74
CA LEU A 141 -4.52 -14.16 -36.90
C LEU A 141 -3.82 -14.19 -35.55
N GLN A 142 -4.18 -13.28 -34.64
CA GLN A 142 -3.52 -13.16 -33.34
C GLN A 142 -4.38 -12.45 -32.32
N GLU A 143 -4.20 -12.79 -31.05
CA GLU A 143 -4.81 -12.12 -29.89
C GLU A 143 -3.75 -11.35 -29.09
N PHE A 144 -4.16 -10.22 -28.51
CA PHE A 144 -3.32 -9.37 -27.65
C PHE A 144 -4.11 -8.95 -26.42
N ILE A 145 -3.44 -8.85 -25.27
CA ILE A 145 -4.07 -8.47 -24.01
C ILE A 145 -4.56 -7.02 -24.04
N THR A 146 -3.92 -6.15 -24.83
CA THR A 146 -4.30 -4.74 -24.96
C THR A 146 -3.94 -4.18 -26.34
N CYS A 147 -4.59 -3.06 -26.74
CA CYS A 147 -4.16 -2.29 -27.92
C CYS A 147 -2.68 -1.80 -27.82
N SER A 148 -2.17 -1.58 -26.60
CA SER A 148 -0.78 -1.15 -26.40
C SER A 148 0.22 -2.27 -26.68
N GLU A 149 -0.12 -3.49 -26.29
CA GLU A 149 0.68 -4.67 -26.62
C GLU A 149 0.66 -4.94 -28.12
N ALA A 150 -0.54 -4.92 -28.72
CA ALA A 150 -0.71 -5.06 -30.16
C ALA A 150 0.17 -4.05 -30.92
N ALA A 151 0.15 -2.77 -30.53
CA ALA A 151 0.97 -1.73 -31.14
C ALA A 151 2.47 -2.01 -31.03
N ARG A 152 2.96 -2.45 -29.89
CA ARG A 152 4.37 -2.80 -29.70
C ARG A 152 4.82 -3.99 -30.56
N ARG A 153 3.98 -5.01 -30.68
CA ARG A 153 4.33 -6.25 -31.38
C ARG A 153 4.17 -6.14 -32.90
N THR A 154 3.24 -5.29 -33.37
CA THR A 154 2.93 -5.14 -34.81
C THR A 154 3.52 -3.88 -35.43
N GLY A 155 4.01 -2.91 -34.64
CA GLY A 155 4.43 -1.61 -35.12
C GLY A 155 3.30 -0.67 -35.53
N ILE A 156 2.04 -1.10 -35.41
CA ILE A 156 0.87 -0.31 -35.80
C ILE A 156 0.51 0.66 -34.67
N ARG A 157 0.20 1.92 -35.00
CA ARG A 157 -0.14 2.94 -33.99
C ARG A 157 -1.33 2.51 -33.13
N LYS A 158 -1.19 2.54 -31.80
CA LYS A 158 -2.24 2.20 -30.81
C LYS A 158 -3.55 2.90 -31.11
N GLY A 159 -3.53 4.20 -31.45
CA GLY A 159 -4.73 4.98 -31.77
C GLY A 159 -5.47 4.46 -33.00
N SER A 160 -4.77 3.94 -34.01
CA SER A 160 -5.38 3.35 -35.21
C SER A 160 -6.04 2.00 -34.88
N ILE A 161 -5.38 1.15 -34.08
CA ILE A 161 -5.94 -0.10 -33.59
C ILE A 161 -7.25 0.18 -32.80
N SER A 162 -7.20 1.13 -31.84
CA SER A 162 -8.35 1.49 -31.03
C SER A 162 -9.51 2.03 -31.84
N LYS A 163 -9.25 2.91 -32.83
CA LYS A 163 -10.29 3.42 -33.74
C LYS A 163 -10.94 2.30 -34.58
N CYS A 164 -10.15 1.31 -34.97
CA CYS A 164 -10.66 0.15 -35.69
C CYS A 164 -11.58 -0.69 -34.80
N CYS A 165 -11.15 -0.98 -33.54
CA CYS A 165 -11.95 -1.71 -32.55
C CYS A 165 -13.26 -0.99 -32.19
N LEU A 166 -13.29 0.34 -32.24
CA LEU A 166 -14.48 1.16 -31.99
C LEU A 166 -15.36 1.39 -33.25
N GLY A 167 -14.95 0.87 -34.41
CA GLY A 167 -15.69 1.02 -35.67
C GLY A 167 -15.49 2.35 -36.39
N PHE A 168 -14.63 3.26 -35.87
CA PHE A 168 -14.33 4.54 -36.55
C PHE A 168 -13.41 4.38 -37.77
N GLN A 169 -12.75 3.25 -37.91
CA GLN A 169 -11.83 2.94 -38.99
C GLN A 169 -12.00 1.47 -39.38
N LYS A 170 -12.00 1.17 -40.65
CA LYS A 170 -12.21 -0.20 -41.15
C LYS A 170 -11.00 -1.11 -40.89
N THR A 171 -9.79 -0.60 -41.08
CA THR A 171 -8.55 -1.37 -40.92
C THR A 171 -7.43 -0.53 -40.30
N ALA A 172 -6.48 -1.18 -39.65
CA ALA A 172 -5.23 -0.57 -39.21
C ALA A 172 -4.07 -1.49 -39.55
N GLY A 173 -3.07 -0.97 -40.29
CA GLY A 173 -1.92 -1.77 -40.77
C GLY A 173 -2.31 -2.88 -41.75
N GLY A 174 -3.43 -2.73 -42.48
CA GLY A 174 -3.96 -3.77 -43.40
C GLY A 174 -4.88 -4.80 -42.75
N PHE A 175 -5.01 -4.81 -41.41
CA PHE A 175 -5.79 -5.78 -40.65
C PHE A 175 -7.05 -5.16 -40.06
N VAL A 176 -8.09 -6.00 -39.83
CA VAL A 176 -9.27 -5.66 -39.06
C VAL A 176 -8.98 -5.94 -37.58
N TRP A 177 -9.41 -5.03 -36.70
CA TRP A 177 -9.21 -5.13 -35.26
C TRP A 177 -10.54 -5.05 -34.52
N LYS A 178 -10.77 -5.95 -33.58
CA LYS A 178 -11.95 -5.96 -32.71
C LYS A 178 -11.53 -6.15 -31.25
N TYR A 179 -12.34 -5.63 -30.33
CA TYR A 179 -12.22 -6.07 -28.94
C TYR A 179 -12.66 -7.53 -28.84
N LYS A 180 -11.94 -8.29 -28.00
CA LYS A 180 -12.34 -9.65 -27.66
C LYS A 180 -13.57 -9.56 -26.75
N GLU A 181 -14.61 -10.26 -27.09
CA GLU A 181 -15.81 -10.43 -26.28
C GLU A 181 -15.53 -11.29 -25.05
#